data_56c2d533236631a20bf58107db14b6f1
#
_entry.id   56c2d533236631a20bf58107db14b6f1
#
_cell.length_a   1.000
_cell.length_b   1.000
_cell.length_c   1.000
_cell.angle_alpha   90.00
_cell.angle_beta   90.00
_cell.angle_gamma   90.00
#
_symmetry.space_group_name_H-M   'P 1'
#
loop_
_entity.id
_entity.type
_entity.pdbx_description
1 polymer ?
#
loop_
_entity_poly.entity_id
_entity_poly.type
_entity_poly.pdbx_seq_one_letter_code
_entity_poly.pdbx_strand_id
1 'polypeptide(L)'
;SQTLYNRYIQLFIKCYNMLSNNIELELNKQVNAELYSGYLYLSMASYFEDDDLPGFANWMRVQAQEELEHGMKIYDYIIRRGGSVKLDAIEGPQTEWDSPLAAFEHVLSHEQTVTGLINNLVDIAITEKDHATNNFLQWFVEEQVEEEENAMELVGKVKRAQNSVDLMYTLDSELASRVYTPPADKEN
;
A
#
# COMPACT_ATOMS: atom_id res chain seq x y z
N SER A 1 -48.63 -0.99 -5.05
CA SER A 1 -48.67 -0.26 -3.81
C SER A 1 -47.28 0.37 -3.53
N GLN A 2 -47.28 1.46 -2.77
CA GLN A 2 -46.09 2.27 -2.44
C GLN A 2 -44.93 1.44 -1.86
N THR A 3 -45.23 0.35 -1.16
CA THR A 3 -44.23 -0.53 -0.53
C THR A 3 -43.44 -1.34 -1.58
N LEU A 4 -44.08 -1.80 -2.64
CA LEU A 4 -43.43 -2.51 -3.75
C LEU A 4 -42.59 -1.56 -4.59
N TYR A 5 -43.08 -0.34 -4.83
CA TYR A 5 -42.35 0.71 -5.54
C TYR A 5 -41.09 1.13 -4.76
N ASN A 6 -41.19 1.35 -3.44
CA ASN A 6 -40.02 1.68 -2.60
C ASN A 6 -39.01 0.54 -2.56
N ARG A 7 -39.47 -0.72 -2.56
CA ARG A 7 -38.59 -1.89 -2.59
C ARG A 7 -37.90 -2.04 -3.96
N TYR A 8 -38.59 -1.71 -5.05
CA TYR A 8 -38.04 -1.67 -6.40
C TYR A 8 -36.99 -0.56 -6.56
N ILE A 9 -37.27 0.64 -6.03
CA ILE A 9 -36.32 1.76 -6.05
C ILE A 9 -35.09 1.44 -5.19
N GLN A 10 -35.25 0.87 -4.01
CA GLN A 10 -34.15 0.43 -3.14
C GLN A 10 -33.29 -0.66 -3.82
N LEU A 11 -33.90 -1.62 -4.51
CA LEU A 11 -33.21 -2.62 -5.30
C LEU A 11 -32.47 -1.98 -6.51
N PHE A 12 -33.11 -1.02 -7.18
CA PHE A 12 -32.51 -0.32 -8.32
C PHE A 12 -31.33 0.57 -7.91
N ILE A 13 -31.46 1.29 -6.80
CA ILE A 13 -30.37 2.11 -6.22
C ILE A 13 -29.22 1.20 -5.76
N LYS A 14 -29.54 0.05 -5.17
CA LYS A 14 -28.53 -0.94 -4.77
C LYS A 14 -27.79 -1.54 -5.97
N CYS A 15 -28.47 -1.78 -7.09
CA CYS A 15 -27.83 -2.25 -8.33
C CYS A 15 -26.99 -1.16 -9.03
N TYR A 16 -27.31 0.12 -8.85
CA TYR A 16 -26.62 1.23 -9.53
C TYR A 16 -25.30 1.66 -8.81
N ASN A 17 -25.15 1.30 -7.54
CA ASN A 17 -23.98 1.65 -6.74
C ASN A 17 -23.05 0.45 -6.44
N MET A 18 -23.33 -0.72 -6.98
CA MET A 18 -22.51 -1.92 -6.71
C MET A 18 -21.28 -1.92 -7.62
N LEU A 19 -20.17 -2.35 -7.03
CA LEU A 19 -18.97 -2.73 -7.80
C LEU A 19 -19.33 -3.84 -8.79
N SER A 20 -18.72 -3.83 -9.98
CA SER A 20 -18.76 -5.01 -10.83
C SER A 20 -18.00 -6.17 -10.15
N ASN A 21 -18.33 -7.39 -10.52
CA ASN A 21 -17.63 -8.56 -9.98
C ASN A 21 -16.13 -8.54 -10.25
N ASN A 22 -15.72 -7.97 -11.37
CA ASN A 22 -14.32 -7.88 -11.76
C ASN A 22 -13.59 -6.82 -10.92
N ILE A 23 -14.14 -5.62 -10.78
CA ILE A 23 -13.56 -4.57 -9.92
C ILE A 23 -13.52 -5.04 -8.46
N GLU A 24 -14.58 -5.69 -7.95
CA GLU A 24 -14.58 -6.24 -6.58
C GLU A 24 -13.46 -7.27 -6.39
N LEU A 25 -13.27 -8.17 -7.36
CA LEU A 25 -12.21 -9.17 -7.31
C LEU A 25 -10.83 -8.53 -7.28
N GLU A 26 -10.57 -7.57 -8.17
CA GLU A 26 -9.25 -6.95 -8.27
C GLU A 26 -8.94 -6.03 -7.07
N LEU A 27 -9.95 -5.33 -6.52
CA LEU A 27 -9.77 -4.58 -5.27
C LEU A 27 -9.48 -5.50 -4.07
N ASN A 28 -10.10 -6.68 -4.00
CA ASN A 28 -9.79 -7.68 -2.97
C ASN A 28 -8.34 -8.19 -3.09
N LYS A 29 -7.86 -8.41 -4.31
CA LYS A 29 -6.44 -8.75 -4.53
C LYS A 29 -5.51 -7.63 -4.08
N GLN A 30 -5.90 -6.37 -4.31
CA GLN A 30 -5.09 -5.24 -3.86
C GLN A 30 -5.07 -5.13 -2.34
N VAL A 31 -6.19 -5.36 -1.64
CA VAL A 31 -6.16 -5.46 -0.16
C VAL A 31 -5.12 -6.48 0.31
N ASN A 32 -5.09 -7.66 -0.32
CA ASN A 32 -4.10 -8.69 0.00
C ASN A 32 -2.66 -8.23 -0.31
N ALA A 33 -2.46 -7.51 -1.43
CA ALA A 33 -1.15 -6.99 -1.82
C ALA A 33 -0.63 -5.96 -0.81
N GLU A 34 -1.47 -5.02 -0.35
CA GLU A 34 -1.10 -4.03 0.68
C GLU A 34 -0.77 -4.70 2.03
N LEU A 35 -1.56 -5.68 2.43
CA LEU A 35 -1.28 -6.45 3.65
C LEU A 35 0.02 -7.25 3.53
N TYR A 36 0.34 -7.80 2.36
CA TYR A 36 1.63 -8.43 2.09
C TYR A 36 2.76 -7.41 2.15
N SER A 37 2.60 -6.20 1.59
CA SER A 37 3.58 -5.11 1.68
C SER A 37 3.93 -4.82 3.14
N GLY A 38 2.91 -4.61 3.98
CA GLY A 38 3.11 -4.42 5.42
C GLY A 38 3.87 -5.57 6.09
N TYR A 39 3.56 -6.81 5.70
CA TYR A 39 4.24 -8.00 6.22
C TYR A 39 5.70 -8.12 5.74
N LEU A 40 5.98 -7.75 4.49
CA LEU A 40 7.34 -7.65 3.95
C LEU A 40 8.17 -6.61 4.71
N TYR A 41 7.62 -5.42 4.96
CA TYR A 41 8.32 -4.36 5.70
C TYR A 41 8.57 -4.74 7.16
N LEU A 42 7.68 -5.48 7.82
CA LEU A 42 7.94 -6.04 9.14
C LEU A 42 9.09 -7.06 9.12
N SER A 43 9.21 -7.87 8.07
CA SER A 43 10.34 -8.77 7.90
C SER A 43 11.65 -8.02 7.71
N MET A 44 11.65 -6.95 6.90
CA MET A 44 12.81 -6.07 6.74
C MET A 44 13.19 -5.37 8.05
N ALA A 45 12.20 -4.97 8.85
CA ALA A 45 12.46 -4.39 10.18
C ALA A 45 13.20 -5.37 11.10
N SER A 46 12.81 -6.65 11.10
CA SER A 46 13.52 -7.70 11.88
C SER A 46 14.96 -7.88 11.39
N TYR A 47 15.18 -7.94 10.07
CA TYR A 47 16.51 -8.01 9.48
C TYR A 47 17.40 -6.84 9.91
N PHE A 48 16.90 -5.61 9.93
CA PHE A 48 17.69 -4.44 10.35
C PHE A 48 17.94 -4.39 11.86
N GLU A 49 17.06 -4.94 12.70
CA GLU A 49 17.35 -5.11 14.13
C GLU A 49 18.49 -6.11 14.35
N ASP A 50 18.49 -7.21 13.60
CA ASP A 50 19.56 -8.22 13.68
C ASP A 50 20.92 -7.69 13.18
N ASP A 51 20.91 -6.68 12.31
CA ASP A 51 22.10 -6.01 11.75
C ASP A 51 22.54 -4.75 12.54
N ASP A 52 22.00 -4.54 13.75
CA ASP A 52 22.28 -3.38 14.63
C ASP A 52 21.98 -2.01 13.97
N LEU A 53 20.93 -1.95 13.14
CA LEU A 53 20.45 -0.74 12.45
C LEU A 53 19.02 -0.36 12.88
N PRO A 54 18.80 0.06 14.14
CA PRO A 54 17.47 0.29 14.69
C PRO A 54 16.72 1.47 14.02
N GLY A 55 17.42 2.44 13.44
CA GLY A 55 16.81 3.52 12.68
C GLY A 55 16.22 3.04 11.35
N PHE A 56 16.92 2.17 10.66
CA PHE A 56 16.41 1.48 9.47
C PHE A 56 15.20 0.61 9.83
N ALA A 57 15.28 -0.14 10.94
CA ALA A 57 14.17 -0.93 11.44
C ALA A 57 12.94 -0.06 11.77
N ASN A 58 13.15 1.12 12.38
CA ASN A 58 12.07 2.07 12.64
C ASN A 58 11.40 2.54 11.35
N TRP A 59 12.18 2.88 10.33
CA TRP A 59 11.65 3.30 9.03
C TRP A 59 10.74 2.22 8.43
N MET A 60 11.18 0.96 8.46
CA MET A 60 10.40 -0.17 7.97
C MET A 60 9.12 -0.41 8.78
N ARG A 61 9.14 -0.21 10.11
CA ARG A 61 7.94 -0.33 10.94
C ARG A 61 6.92 0.76 10.63
N VAL A 62 7.37 1.98 10.36
CA VAL A 62 6.48 3.07 9.94
C VAL A 62 5.86 2.72 8.58
N GLN A 63 6.67 2.26 7.62
CA GLN A 63 6.17 1.83 6.32
C GLN A 63 5.13 0.72 6.45
N ALA A 64 5.38 -0.28 7.30
CA ALA A 64 4.40 -1.36 7.54
C ALA A 64 3.05 -0.84 8.07
N GLN A 65 3.03 0.24 8.86
CA GLN A 65 1.80 0.87 9.32
C GLN A 65 1.07 1.59 8.18
N GLU A 66 1.81 2.28 7.31
CA GLU A 66 1.26 2.95 6.12
C GLU A 66 0.60 1.94 5.18
N GLU A 67 1.24 0.81 4.90
CA GLU A 67 0.67 -0.25 4.06
C GLU A 67 -0.62 -0.86 4.65
N LEU A 68 -0.68 -1.01 5.97
CA LEU A 68 -1.90 -1.46 6.63
C LEU A 68 -3.04 -0.46 6.41
N GLU A 69 -2.78 0.84 6.50
CA GLU A 69 -3.78 1.89 6.24
C GLU A 69 -4.21 1.91 4.77
N HIS A 70 -3.28 1.69 3.82
CA HIS A 70 -3.59 1.55 2.40
C HIS A 70 -4.56 0.39 2.19
N GLY A 71 -4.26 -0.77 2.75
CA GLY A 71 -5.15 -1.93 2.71
C GLY A 71 -6.52 -1.66 3.30
N MET A 72 -6.59 -1.00 4.47
CA MET A 72 -7.84 -0.66 5.13
C MET A 72 -8.66 0.37 4.35
N LYS A 73 -8.02 1.32 3.67
CA LYS A 73 -8.69 2.29 2.81
C LYS A 73 -9.43 1.61 1.65
N ILE A 74 -8.81 0.61 1.01
CA ILE A 74 -9.44 -0.19 -0.05
C ILE A 74 -10.53 -1.09 0.55
N TYR A 75 -10.27 -1.73 1.68
CA TYR A 75 -11.22 -2.55 2.43
C TYR A 75 -12.54 -1.81 2.68
N ASP A 76 -12.45 -0.61 3.25
CA ASP A 76 -13.61 0.24 3.55
C ASP A 76 -14.31 0.73 2.28
N TYR A 77 -13.55 1.00 1.22
CA TYR A 77 -14.11 1.36 -0.08
C TYR A 77 -14.97 0.24 -0.67
N ILE A 78 -14.51 -1.01 -0.64
CA ILE A 78 -15.27 -2.17 -1.11
C ILE A 78 -16.62 -2.25 -0.38
N ILE A 79 -16.61 -2.12 0.96
CA ILE A 79 -17.82 -2.17 1.79
C ILE A 79 -18.76 -1.01 1.46
N ARG A 80 -18.23 0.21 1.38
CA ARG A 80 -18.99 1.41 1.03
C ARG A 80 -19.69 1.30 -0.33
N ARG A 81 -19.06 0.59 -1.29
CA ARG A 81 -19.60 0.34 -2.62
C ARG A 81 -20.52 -0.89 -2.67
N GLY A 82 -20.88 -1.47 -1.53
CA GLY A 82 -21.79 -2.61 -1.41
C GLY A 82 -21.18 -3.96 -1.82
N GLY A 83 -19.87 -4.02 -1.98
CA GLY A 83 -19.10 -5.24 -2.23
C GLY A 83 -18.82 -6.03 -0.95
N SER A 84 -18.16 -7.17 -1.11
CA SER A 84 -17.74 -8.06 -0.03
C SER A 84 -16.23 -8.18 0.00
N VAL A 85 -15.63 -7.93 1.17
CA VAL A 85 -14.21 -8.20 1.36
C VAL A 85 -13.99 -9.69 1.57
N LYS A 86 -13.04 -10.23 0.83
CA LYS A 86 -12.60 -11.63 0.91
C LYS A 86 -11.09 -11.64 1.12
N LEU A 87 -10.70 -11.87 2.37
CA LEU A 87 -9.28 -11.97 2.71
C LEU A 87 -8.76 -13.34 2.27
N ASP A 88 -7.64 -13.32 1.55
CA ASP A 88 -6.95 -14.50 1.09
C ASP A 88 -5.69 -14.76 1.93
N ALA A 89 -5.00 -15.86 1.68
CA ALA A 89 -3.74 -16.15 2.34
C ALA A 89 -2.68 -15.11 1.99
N ILE A 90 -1.90 -14.69 2.99
CA ILE A 90 -0.72 -13.85 2.80
C ILE A 90 0.50 -14.77 2.86
N GLU A 91 1.32 -14.76 1.81
CA GLU A 91 2.53 -15.56 1.76
C GLU A 91 3.59 -15.03 2.74
N GLY A 92 4.47 -15.93 3.24
CA GLY A 92 5.61 -15.53 4.05
C GLY A 92 6.59 -14.72 3.19
N PRO A 93 7.02 -13.53 3.63
CA PRO A 93 7.96 -12.71 2.87
C PRO A 93 9.39 -13.25 2.98
N GLN A 94 10.30 -12.72 2.15
CA GLN A 94 11.73 -12.90 2.32
C GLN A 94 12.16 -12.42 3.72
N THR A 95 13.15 -13.08 4.33
CA THR A 95 13.61 -12.79 5.69
C THR A 95 15.07 -12.36 5.79
N GLU A 96 15.84 -12.51 4.73
CA GLU A 96 17.28 -12.22 4.70
C GLU A 96 17.65 -11.44 3.44
N TRP A 97 18.59 -10.51 3.54
CA TRP A 97 19.15 -9.73 2.45
C TRP A 97 20.67 -9.70 2.55
N ASP A 98 21.35 -9.62 1.42
CA ASP A 98 22.82 -9.63 1.35
C ASP A 98 23.46 -8.36 1.95
N SER A 99 22.71 -7.27 2.03
CA SER A 99 23.15 -5.97 2.56
C SER A 99 21.98 -5.02 2.79
N PRO A 100 22.15 -3.95 3.59
CA PRO A 100 21.17 -2.86 3.68
C PRO A 100 20.79 -2.27 2.31
N LEU A 101 21.75 -2.15 1.40
CA LEU A 101 21.46 -1.67 0.04
C LEU A 101 20.54 -2.64 -0.70
N ALA A 102 20.80 -3.95 -0.64
CA ALA A 102 19.95 -4.96 -1.28
C ALA A 102 18.51 -4.94 -0.73
N ALA A 103 18.34 -4.67 0.57
CA ALA A 103 17.01 -4.52 1.17
C ALA A 103 16.27 -3.31 0.59
N PHE A 104 16.90 -2.14 0.47
CA PHE A 104 16.27 -0.95 -0.12
C PHE A 104 16.07 -1.05 -1.63
N GLU A 105 16.93 -1.75 -2.36
CA GLU A 105 16.69 -2.06 -3.78
C GLU A 105 15.46 -2.98 -3.93
N HIS A 106 15.26 -3.90 -2.98
CA HIS A 106 14.03 -4.71 -2.93
C HIS A 106 12.80 -3.84 -2.63
N VAL A 107 12.88 -2.88 -1.68
CA VAL A 107 11.81 -1.89 -1.45
C VAL A 107 11.42 -1.21 -2.76
N LEU A 108 12.37 -0.62 -3.47
CA LEU A 108 12.09 0.07 -4.74
C LEU A 108 11.44 -0.84 -5.78
N SER A 109 11.95 -2.05 -5.95
CA SER A 109 11.37 -3.03 -6.89
C SER A 109 9.96 -3.45 -6.48
N HIS A 110 9.71 -3.55 -5.18
CA HIS A 110 8.40 -3.88 -4.65
C HIS A 110 7.39 -2.75 -4.92
N GLU A 111 7.75 -1.49 -4.63
CA GLU A 111 6.88 -0.33 -4.89
C GLU A 111 6.56 -0.20 -6.39
N GLN A 112 7.51 -0.44 -7.27
CA GLN A 112 7.26 -0.48 -8.71
C GLN A 112 6.26 -1.57 -9.11
N THR A 113 6.27 -2.69 -8.40
CA THR A 113 5.28 -3.75 -8.60
C THR A 113 3.90 -3.31 -8.13
N VAL A 114 3.80 -2.69 -6.96
CA VAL A 114 2.54 -2.13 -6.43
C VAL A 114 1.98 -1.05 -7.36
N THR A 115 2.84 -0.15 -7.85
CA THR A 115 2.46 0.84 -8.88
C THR A 115 1.81 0.19 -10.10
N GLY A 116 2.38 -0.92 -10.57
CA GLY A 116 1.81 -1.70 -11.69
C GLY A 116 0.41 -2.24 -11.36
N LEU A 117 0.20 -2.73 -10.14
CA LEU A 117 -1.10 -3.23 -9.68
C LEU A 117 -2.16 -2.11 -9.59
N ILE A 118 -1.79 -0.95 -9.04
CA ILE A 118 -2.67 0.23 -8.96
C ILE A 118 -3.04 0.71 -10.36
N ASN A 119 -2.07 0.84 -11.27
CA ASN A 119 -2.34 1.26 -12.65
C ASN A 119 -3.29 0.28 -13.37
N ASN A 120 -3.13 -1.01 -13.16
CA ASN A 120 -4.06 -2.01 -13.69
C ASN A 120 -5.50 -1.83 -13.15
N LEU A 121 -5.65 -1.54 -11.86
CA LEU A 121 -6.96 -1.21 -11.27
C LEU A 121 -7.60 0.03 -11.91
N VAL A 122 -6.81 1.07 -12.16
CA VAL A 122 -7.26 2.30 -12.86
C VAL A 122 -7.74 1.96 -14.26
N ASP A 123 -6.98 1.17 -15.02
CA ASP A 123 -7.35 0.77 -16.38
C ASP A 123 -8.66 -0.04 -16.40
N ILE A 124 -8.86 -0.93 -15.43
CA ILE A 124 -10.11 -1.69 -15.27
C ILE A 124 -11.28 -0.73 -14.98
N ALA A 125 -11.10 0.19 -14.03
CA ALA A 125 -12.14 1.17 -13.67
C ALA A 125 -12.53 2.06 -14.86
N ILE A 126 -11.57 2.50 -15.67
CA ILE A 126 -11.81 3.26 -16.90
C ILE A 126 -12.56 2.43 -17.93
N THR A 127 -12.12 1.18 -18.15
CA THR A 127 -12.72 0.27 -19.13
C THR A 127 -14.18 -0.02 -18.80
N GLU A 128 -14.48 -0.22 -17.52
CA GLU A 128 -15.83 -0.48 -17.03
C GLU A 128 -16.66 0.80 -16.79
N LYS A 129 -16.06 1.97 -17.02
CA LYS A 129 -16.67 3.30 -16.81
C LYS A 129 -17.12 3.53 -15.37
N ASP A 130 -16.45 2.90 -14.40
CA ASP A 130 -16.66 3.15 -12.98
C ASP A 130 -15.84 4.38 -12.55
N HIS A 131 -16.40 5.55 -12.81
CA HIS A 131 -15.78 6.84 -12.51
C HIS A 131 -15.53 7.03 -11.00
N ALA A 132 -16.37 6.45 -10.14
CA ALA A 132 -16.18 6.55 -8.71
C ALA A 132 -14.95 5.76 -8.25
N THR A 133 -14.75 4.55 -8.77
CA THR A 133 -13.55 3.75 -8.49
C THR A 133 -12.31 4.40 -9.09
N ASN A 134 -12.38 4.89 -10.32
CA ASN A 134 -11.26 5.64 -10.91
C ASN A 134 -10.87 6.86 -10.06
N ASN A 135 -11.83 7.65 -9.59
CA ASN A 135 -11.57 8.81 -8.73
C ASN A 135 -10.97 8.39 -7.37
N PHE A 136 -11.46 7.32 -6.78
CA PHE A 136 -10.92 6.75 -5.53
C PHE A 136 -9.45 6.33 -5.69
N LEU A 137 -9.12 5.71 -6.80
CA LEU A 137 -7.77 5.19 -7.07
C LEU A 137 -6.73 6.30 -7.36
N GLN A 138 -7.16 7.54 -7.69
CA GLN A 138 -6.22 8.62 -7.95
C GLN A 138 -5.34 8.96 -6.75
N TRP A 139 -5.87 8.83 -5.53
CA TRP A 139 -5.07 8.96 -4.32
C TRP A 139 -3.91 7.94 -4.30
N PHE A 140 -4.18 6.67 -4.64
CA PHE A 140 -3.14 5.63 -4.71
C PHE A 140 -2.14 5.87 -5.84
N VAL A 141 -2.57 6.47 -6.96
CA VAL A 141 -1.65 6.85 -8.05
C VAL A 141 -0.67 7.92 -7.57
N GLU A 142 -1.15 8.94 -6.85
CA GLU A 142 -0.29 9.98 -6.25
C GLU A 142 0.63 9.40 -5.18
N GLU A 143 0.11 8.54 -4.32
CA GLU A 143 0.86 7.87 -3.26
C GLU A 143 2.03 7.04 -3.83
N GLN A 144 1.77 6.25 -4.88
CA GLN A 144 2.83 5.43 -5.50
C GLN A 144 3.95 6.26 -6.13
N VAL A 145 3.68 7.47 -6.60
CA VAL A 145 4.74 8.40 -7.03
C VAL A 145 5.62 8.77 -5.84
N GLU A 146 5.03 9.08 -4.69
CA GLU A 146 5.76 9.43 -3.47
C GLU A 146 6.55 8.22 -2.92
N GLU A 147 5.95 7.02 -2.91
CA GLU A 147 6.60 5.80 -2.44
C GLU A 147 7.84 5.44 -3.28
N GLU A 148 7.75 5.52 -4.62
CA GLU A 148 8.91 5.29 -5.49
C GLU A 148 9.98 6.37 -5.32
N GLU A 149 9.61 7.66 -5.18
CA GLU A 149 10.55 8.75 -4.93
C GLU A 149 11.31 8.54 -3.61
N ASN A 150 10.60 8.21 -2.52
CA ASN A 150 11.19 7.92 -1.22
C ASN A 150 12.13 6.72 -1.27
N ALA A 151 11.71 5.63 -1.93
CA ALA A 151 12.54 4.44 -2.09
C ALA A 151 13.82 4.74 -2.91
N MET A 152 13.72 5.48 -4.03
CA MET A 152 14.87 5.89 -4.83
C MET A 152 15.84 6.76 -4.06
N GLU A 153 15.33 7.72 -3.27
CA GLU A 153 16.17 8.60 -2.44
C GLU A 153 16.95 7.77 -1.42
N LEU A 154 16.29 6.81 -0.74
CA LEU A 154 16.92 5.95 0.26
C LEU A 154 17.94 4.99 -0.36
N VAL A 155 17.66 4.39 -1.50
CA VAL A 155 18.66 3.60 -2.26
C VAL A 155 19.90 4.47 -2.52
N GLY A 156 19.72 5.72 -2.95
CA GLY A 156 20.82 6.66 -3.17
C GLY A 156 21.61 7.00 -1.91
N LYS A 157 20.94 7.22 -0.77
CA LYS A 157 21.57 7.49 0.53
C LYS A 157 22.36 6.28 1.04
N VAL A 158 21.75 5.09 1.03
CA VAL A 158 22.38 3.84 1.49
C VAL A 158 23.59 3.51 0.62
N LYS A 159 23.48 3.64 -0.71
CA LYS A 159 24.58 3.43 -1.64
C LYS A 159 25.79 4.32 -1.35
N ARG A 160 25.57 5.57 -0.93
CA ARG A 160 26.66 6.47 -0.52
C ARG A 160 27.24 6.11 0.84
N ALA A 161 26.43 5.61 1.75
CA ALA A 161 26.81 5.30 3.13
C ALA A 161 27.48 3.93 3.29
N GLN A 162 27.21 2.95 2.41
CA GLN A 162 27.55 1.52 2.58
C GLN A 162 29.03 1.21 2.87
N ASN A 163 29.96 2.11 2.50
CA ASN A 163 31.40 1.92 2.70
C ASN A 163 31.96 2.78 3.83
N SER A 164 31.11 3.42 4.65
CA SER A 164 31.51 4.31 5.74
C SER A 164 30.63 4.08 6.95
N VAL A 165 31.24 3.61 8.04
CA VAL A 165 30.53 3.38 9.31
C VAL A 165 29.90 4.67 9.84
N ASP A 166 30.60 5.81 9.72
CA ASP A 166 30.11 7.11 10.21
C ASP A 166 28.90 7.59 9.41
N LEU A 167 28.91 7.41 8.08
CA LEU A 167 27.77 7.78 7.22
C LEU A 167 26.58 6.85 7.46
N MET A 168 26.82 5.55 7.67
CA MET A 168 25.78 4.58 7.98
C MET A 168 25.12 4.90 9.32
N TYR A 169 25.93 5.21 10.36
CA TYR A 169 25.42 5.63 11.66
C TYR A 169 24.59 6.93 11.57
N THR A 170 25.07 7.91 10.77
CA THR A 170 24.35 9.15 10.57
C THR A 170 23.00 8.92 9.90
N LEU A 171 22.96 8.06 8.87
CA LEU A 171 21.74 7.72 8.16
C LEU A 171 20.77 6.93 9.06
N ASP A 172 21.27 5.99 9.84
CA ASP A 172 20.46 5.25 10.82
C ASP A 172 19.80 6.21 11.83
N SER A 173 20.58 7.17 12.35
CA SER A 173 20.05 8.20 13.26
C SER A 173 19.00 9.11 12.60
N GLU A 174 19.14 9.43 11.32
CA GLU A 174 18.14 10.17 10.54
C GLU A 174 16.83 9.36 10.44
N LEU A 175 16.93 8.08 10.04
CA LEU A 175 15.76 7.20 9.85
C LEU A 175 15.04 6.88 11.17
N ALA A 176 15.73 6.87 12.29
CA ALA A 176 15.15 6.71 13.63
C ALA A 176 14.15 7.83 13.98
N SER A 177 14.24 8.98 13.33
CA SER A 177 13.36 10.13 13.59
C SER A 177 12.00 10.04 12.87
N ARG A 178 11.83 9.13 11.91
CA ARG A 178 10.57 8.96 11.19
C ARG A 178 9.44 8.56 12.14
N VAL A 179 8.32 9.25 12.04
CA VAL A 179 7.11 8.98 12.83
C VAL A 179 5.96 8.72 11.87
N TYR A 180 5.16 7.70 12.17
CA TYR A 180 3.94 7.46 11.43
C TYR A 180 2.99 8.66 11.54
N THR A 181 2.53 9.14 10.41
CA THR A 181 1.51 10.19 10.32
C THR A 181 0.32 9.64 9.54
N PRO A 182 -0.85 9.47 10.19
CA PRO A 182 -2.05 9.02 9.47
C PRO A 182 -2.33 9.95 8.29
N PRO A 183 -2.76 9.41 7.13
CA PRO A 183 -3.20 10.24 6.03
C PRO A 183 -4.26 11.23 6.53
N ALA A 184 -4.04 12.51 6.29
CA ALA A 184 -5.06 13.51 6.61
C ALA A 184 -6.32 13.16 5.82
N ASP A 185 -7.45 12.95 6.50
CA ASP A 185 -8.73 12.89 5.82
C ASP A 185 -8.87 14.21 5.06
N LYS A 186 -8.70 14.14 3.75
CA LYS A 186 -9.06 15.27 2.88
C LYS A 186 -10.58 15.37 3.03
N GLU A 187 -11.02 16.21 3.97
CA GLU A 187 -12.42 16.61 4.08
C GLU A 187 -12.85 17.13 2.71
N ASN A 188 -13.76 16.39 2.08
CA ASN A 188 -14.47 16.81 0.87
C ASN A 188 -15.65 17.69 1.23
#